data_b94255f820b9620d0d62a2b371a454da
#
_entry.id   b94255f820b9620d0d62a2b371a454da
#
_cell.length_a   1.000
_cell.length_b   1.000
_cell.length_c   1.000
_cell.angle_alpha   90.00
_cell.angle_beta   90.00
_cell.angle_gamma   90.00
#
_symmetry.space_group_name_H-M   'P 1'
#
loop_
_entity.id
_entity.type
_entity.pdbx_description
1 polymer ?
#
loop_
_entity_poly.entity_id
_entity_poly.type
_entity_poly.pdbx_seq_one_letter_code
_entity_poly.pdbx_strand_id
1 'polypeptide(L)'
;HLEQEKATEVDTKLLSQIEKFVECPLVIHGGSGIKTTQLRWLAKNTAICKVNIGTQLRQVFGENLREYLLNNPTIFDRIEILSHVYEKIIPTTKKIILNLRPDK
;
A
#
# COMPACT_ATOMS: atom_id res chain seq x y z
N HIS A 1 7.76 -8.71 1.70
CA HIS A 1 7.67 -9.01 0.27
C HIS A 1 8.05 -7.80 -0.54
N LEU A 2 9.17 -7.88 -1.25
CA LEU A 2 9.71 -6.77 -2.03
C LEU A 2 9.15 -6.71 -3.44
N GLU A 3 8.72 -7.83 -3.99
CA GLU A 3 8.20 -7.93 -5.34
C GLU A 3 6.92 -8.76 -5.36
N GLN A 4 5.84 -8.14 -5.79
CA GLN A 4 4.58 -8.83 -6.05
C GLN A 4 4.14 -8.47 -7.46
N GLU A 5 4.50 -9.32 -8.40
CA GLU A 5 4.18 -9.11 -9.81
C GLU A 5 2.74 -9.45 -10.16
N LYS A 6 2.09 -10.28 -9.36
CA LYS A 6 0.72 -10.73 -9.61
C LYS A 6 -0.21 -10.28 -8.49
N ALA A 7 -1.41 -9.87 -8.88
CA ALA A 7 -2.46 -9.60 -7.92
C ALA A 7 -2.81 -10.87 -7.14
N THR A 8 -2.89 -10.74 -5.83
CA THR A 8 -3.26 -11.79 -4.91
C THR A 8 -4.71 -11.59 -4.48
N GLU A 9 -5.48 -12.67 -4.45
CA GLU A 9 -6.83 -12.63 -3.89
C GLU A 9 -6.83 -13.19 -2.48
N VAL A 10 -7.57 -12.54 -1.60
CA VAL A 10 -7.79 -13.02 -0.25
C VAL A 10 -8.89 -14.07 -0.28
N ASP A 11 -8.65 -15.20 0.38
CA ASP A 11 -9.65 -16.25 0.55
C ASP A 11 -10.68 -15.79 1.59
N THR A 12 -11.78 -15.24 1.12
CA THR A 12 -12.83 -14.67 1.98
C THR A 12 -13.59 -15.72 2.78
N LYS A 13 -13.65 -16.95 2.28
CA LYS A 13 -14.29 -18.06 3.02
C LYS A 13 -13.43 -18.47 4.22
N LEU A 14 -12.13 -18.60 4.01
CA LEU A 14 -11.19 -18.90 5.09
C LEU A 14 -11.18 -17.78 6.12
N LEU A 15 -11.15 -16.54 5.67
CA LEU A 15 -11.22 -15.37 6.54
C LEU A 15 -12.48 -15.39 7.41
N SER A 16 -13.63 -15.67 6.82
CA SER A 16 -14.89 -15.79 7.55
C SER A 16 -14.85 -16.89 8.62
N GLN A 17 -14.19 -18.01 8.33
CA GLN A 17 -14.00 -19.09 9.31
C GLN A 17 -13.08 -18.64 10.45
N ILE A 18 -11.99 -17.96 10.14
CA ILE A 18 -11.06 -17.43 11.15
C ILE A 18 -11.77 -16.45 12.07
N GLU A 19 -12.58 -15.55 11.54
CA GLU A 19 -13.34 -14.57 12.31
C GLU A 19 -14.27 -15.21 13.34
N LYS A 20 -14.78 -16.41 13.08
CA LYS A 20 -15.64 -17.15 13.99
C LYS A 20 -14.90 -17.72 15.21
N PHE A 21 -13.59 -17.96 15.06
CA PHE A 21 -12.79 -18.60 16.10
C PHE A 21 -11.93 -17.65 16.91
N VAL A 22 -11.71 -16.42 16.44
CA VAL A 22 -10.88 -15.44 17.14
C VAL A 22 -11.66 -14.17 17.43
N GLU A 23 -11.41 -13.57 18.59
CA GLU A 23 -12.03 -12.32 19.00
C GLU A 23 -11.12 -11.11 18.79
N CYS A 24 -9.85 -11.36 18.41
CA CYS A 24 -8.88 -10.29 18.21
C CYS A 24 -9.06 -9.61 16.86
N PRO A 25 -8.64 -8.34 16.73
CA PRO A 25 -8.55 -7.68 15.44
C PRO A 25 -7.58 -8.41 14.51
N LEU A 26 -7.86 -8.38 13.22
CA LEU A 26 -7.05 -9.04 12.20
C LEU A 26 -6.24 -8.04 11.37
N VAL A 27 -5.10 -8.48 10.89
CA VAL A 27 -4.17 -7.67 10.10
C VAL A 27 -3.85 -8.38 8.80
N ILE A 28 -3.85 -7.65 7.69
CA ILE A 28 -3.35 -8.15 6.40
C ILE A 28 -1.93 -7.68 6.19
N HIS A 29 -1.03 -8.62 5.91
CA HIS A 29 0.31 -8.35 5.42
C HIS A 29 0.31 -8.39 3.89
N GLY A 30 1.22 -7.64 3.27
CA GLY A 30 1.39 -7.68 1.82
C GLY A 30 0.23 -7.08 1.04
N GLY A 31 -0.41 -6.04 1.57
CA GLY A 31 -1.57 -5.41 0.95
C GLY A 31 -1.33 -4.82 -0.43
N SER A 32 -0.06 -4.54 -0.78
CA SER A 32 0.28 -3.99 -2.10
C SER A 32 -0.07 -4.93 -3.26
N GLY A 33 -0.12 -6.24 -3.01
CA GLY A 33 -0.45 -7.24 -4.03
C GLY A 33 -1.94 -7.51 -4.17
N ILE A 34 -2.78 -6.91 -3.34
CA ILE A 34 -4.23 -7.15 -3.35
C ILE A 34 -4.91 -6.02 -4.13
N LYS A 35 -5.89 -6.37 -4.93
CA LYS A 35 -6.66 -5.38 -5.70
C LYS A 35 -7.30 -4.34 -4.78
N THR A 36 -7.28 -3.09 -5.20
CA THR A 36 -7.83 -1.97 -4.41
C THR A 36 -9.30 -2.18 -4.07
N THR A 37 -10.06 -2.75 -4.99
CA THR A 37 -11.49 -3.06 -4.76
C THR A 37 -11.68 -4.09 -3.67
N GLN A 38 -10.84 -5.12 -3.63
CA GLN A 38 -10.91 -6.14 -2.59
C GLN A 38 -10.46 -5.59 -1.24
N LEU A 39 -9.39 -4.79 -1.19
CA LEU A 39 -8.95 -4.13 0.05
C LEU A 39 -10.06 -3.27 0.64
N ARG A 40 -10.76 -2.51 -0.20
CA ARG A 40 -11.88 -1.69 0.24
C ARG A 40 -13.01 -2.54 0.81
N TRP A 41 -13.35 -3.63 0.14
CA TRP A 41 -14.37 -4.55 0.61
C TRP A 41 -13.99 -5.17 1.95
N LEU A 42 -12.73 -5.60 2.09
CA LEU A 42 -12.22 -6.19 3.34
C LEU A 42 -12.26 -5.18 4.49
N ALA A 43 -11.86 -3.93 4.23
CA ALA A 43 -11.88 -2.88 5.25
C ALA A 43 -13.28 -2.58 5.76
N LYS A 44 -14.30 -2.72 4.91
CA LYS A 44 -15.69 -2.42 5.27
C LYS A 44 -16.46 -3.59 5.85
N ASN A 45 -16.14 -4.81 5.45
CA ASN A 45 -17.02 -5.96 5.66
C ASN A 45 -16.42 -7.07 6.53
N THR A 46 -15.21 -6.88 7.04
CA THR A 46 -14.53 -7.91 7.83
C THR A 46 -13.94 -7.34 9.12
N ALA A 47 -13.41 -8.22 9.96
CA ALA A 47 -12.71 -7.85 11.19
C ALA A 47 -11.28 -7.35 10.95
N ILE A 48 -10.86 -7.20 9.69
CA ILE A 48 -9.55 -6.65 9.36
C ILE A 48 -9.54 -5.17 9.71
N CYS A 49 -8.62 -4.79 10.59
CA CYS A 49 -8.49 -3.43 11.10
C CYS A 49 -7.19 -2.74 10.68
N LYS A 50 -6.28 -3.48 10.06
CA LYS A 50 -4.98 -2.96 9.62
C LYS A 50 -4.53 -3.68 8.36
N VAL A 51 -3.97 -2.91 7.42
CA VAL A 51 -3.37 -3.45 6.20
C VAL A 51 -1.95 -2.90 6.10
N ASN A 52 -0.97 -3.79 6.00
CA ASN A 52 0.42 -3.39 5.83
C ASN A 52 0.73 -3.21 4.35
N ILE A 53 1.09 -2.00 3.97
CA ILE A 53 1.42 -1.64 2.59
C ILE A 53 2.84 -1.09 2.58
N GLY A 54 3.71 -1.72 1.81
CA GLY A 54 5.10 -1.31 1.72
C GLY A 54 5.63 -1.30 0.30
N THR A 55 5.47 -2.39 -0.42
CA THR A 55 6.03 -2.56 -1.77
C THR A 55 5.58 -1.46 -2.72
N GLN A 56 4.31 -1.12 -2.74
CA GLN A 56 3.78 -0.08 -3.61
C GLN A 56 4.45 1.28 -3.35
N LEU A 57 4.65 1.66 -2.09
CA LEU A 57 5.30 2.92 -1.74
C LEU A 57 6.78 2.90 -2.08
N ARG A 58 7.46 1.77 -1.88
CA ARG A 58 8.86 1.62 -2.26
C ARG A 58 9.05 1.68 -3.77
N GLN A 59 8.13 1.13 -4.55
CA GLN A 59 8.17 1.23 -6.01
C GLN A 59 8.04 2.68 -6.46
N VAL A 60 7.08 3.41 -5.93
CA VAL A 60 6.90 4.84 -6.23
C VAL A 60 8.17 5.62 -5.87
N PHE A 61 8.75 5.36 -4.72
CA PHE A 61 10.00 5.98 -4.29
C PHE A 61 11.13 5.70 -5.31
N GLY A 62 11.37 4.43 -5.62
CA GLY A 62 12.49 4.04 -6.49
C GLY A 62 12.34 4.55 -7.92
N GLU A 63 11.13 4.48 -8.48
CA GLU A 63 10.85 4.96 -9.83
C GLU A 63 11.06 6.47 -9.95
N ASN A 64 10.53 7.23 -8.99
CA ASN A 64 10.66 8.69 -9.01
C ASN A 64 12.08 9.14 -8.69
N LEU A 65 12.79 8.43 -7.85
CA LEU A 65 14.21 8.71 -7.58
C LEU A 65 15.05 8.54 -8.85
N ARG A 66 14.87 7.42 -9.55
CA ARG A 66 15.61 7.17 -10.81
C ARG A 66 15.29 8.22 -11.86
N GLU A 67 14.03 8.53 -12.05
CA GLU A 67 13.59 9.53 -13.03
C GLU A 67 14.17 10.91 -12.71
N TYR A 68 14.09 11.33 -11.46
CA TYR A 68 14.61 12.63 -11.04
C TYR A 68 16.10 12.74 -11.27
N LEU A 69 16.88 11.72 -10.91
CA LEU A 69 18.32 11.72 -11.08
C LEU A 69 18.73 11.71 -12.56
N LEU A 70 18.02 10.97 -13.40
CA LEU A 70 18.25 10.95 -14.83
C LEU A 70 17.97 12.30 -15.49
N ASN A 71 16.91 12.98 -15.07
CA ASN A 71 16.50 14.26 -15.64
C ASN A 71 17.26 15.46 -15.06
N ASN A 72 17.96 15.27 -13.94
CA ASN A 72 18.66 16.33 -13.23
C ASN A 72 20.04 15.86 -12.79
N PRO A 73 20.93 15.52 -13.74
CA PRO A 73 22.20 14.85 -13.42
C PRO A 73 23.21 15.74 -12.66
N THR A 74 22.98 17.03 -12.60
CA THR A 74 23.87 17.96 -11.89
C THR A 74 23.45 18.22 -10.45
N ILE A 75 22.25 17.78 -10.07
CA ILE A 75 21.74 17.95 -8.70
C ILE A 75 22.34 16.86 -7.81
N PHE A 76 22.96 17.26 -6.72
CA PHE A 76 23.59 16.33 -5.78
C PHE A 76 23.17 16.52 -4.33
N ASP A 77 22.38 17.55 -4.02
CA ASP A 77 21.88 17.76 -2.67
C ASP A 77 20.78 16.75 -2.34
N ARG A 78 21.04 15.90 -1.33
CA ARG A 78 20.09 14.88 -0.90
C ARG A 78 18.74 15.44 -0.44
N ILE A 79 18.74 16.60 0.19
CA ILE A 79 17.51 17.23 0.68
C ILE A 79 16.63 17.61 -0.50
N GLU A 80 17.20 18.22 -1.52
CA GLU A 80 16.47 18.57 -2.74
C GLU A 80 15.93 17.34 -3.46
N ILE A 81 16.78 16.31 -3.62
CA ILE A 81 16.39 15.06 -4.29
C ILE A 81 15.26 14.37 -3.53
N LEU A 82 15.40 14.18 -2.22
CA LEU A 82 14.41 13.48 -1.43
C LEU A 82 13.10 14.25 -1.29
N SER A 83 13.18 15.58 -1.20
CA SER A 83 11.96 16.42 -1.16
C SER A 83 11.14 16.24 -2.41
N HIS A 84 11.78 16.20 -3.57
CA HIS A 84 11.09 15.96 -4.85
C HIS A 84 10.44 14.58 -4.90
N VAL A 85 11.16 13.56 -4.44
CA VAL A 85 10.64 12.19 -4.42
C VAL A 85 9.47 12.07 -3.46
N TYR A 86 9.53 12.67 -2.28
CA TYR A 86 8.45 12.63 -1.30
C TYR A 86 7.16 13.28 -1.81
N GLU A 87 7.26 14.33 -2.59
CA GLU A 87 6.09 14.94 -3.22
C GLU A 87 5.33 13.94 -4.10
N LYS A 88 6.03 12.98 -4.69
CA LYS A 88 5.42 11.95 -5.54
C LYS A 88 4.80 10.80 -4.72
N ILE A 89 5.29 10.58 -3.51
CA ILE A 89 4.73 9.55 -2.61
C ILE A 89 3.41 9.99 -1.99
N ILE A 90 3.25 11.28 -1.73
CA ILE A 90 2.06 11.83 -1.08
C ILE A 90 0.75 11.47 -1.79
N PRO A 91 0.60 11.68 -3.11
CA PRO A 91 -0.64 11.33 -3.81
C PRO A 91 -0.97 9.85 -3.72
N THR A 92 0.04 8.98 -3.84
CA THR A 92 -0.15 7.53 -3.73
C THR A 92 -0.64 7.15 -2.34
N THR A 93 0.00 7.70 -1.31
CA THR A 93 -0.38 7.46 0.09
C THR A 93 -1.81 7.92 0.36
N LYS A 94 -2.19 9.08 -0.14
CA LYS A 94 -3.56 9.59 -0.01
C LYS A 94 -4.59 8.67 -0.65
N LYS A 95 -4.30 8.15 -1.85
CA LYS A 95 -5.20 7.21 -2.52
C LYS A 95 -5.40 5.93 -1.71
N ILE A 96 -4.34 5.40 -1.12
CA ILE A 96 -4.40 4.21 -0.29
C ILE A 96 -5.28 4.48 0.95
N ILE A 97 -5.05 5.58 1.63
CA ILE A 97 -5.81 5.95 2.82
C ILE A 97 -7.29 6.10 2.49
N LEU A 98 -7.61 6.82 1.43
CA LEU A 98 -9.01 7.04 1.01
C LEU A 98 -9.69 5.74 0.62
N ASN A 99 -8.96 4.82 -0.01
CA ASN A 99 -9.50 3.52 -0.41
C ASN A 99 -9.84 2.64 0.80
N LEU A 100 -9.02 2.69 1.86
CA LEU A 100 -9.22 1.90 3.07
C LEU A 100 -10.12 2.58 4.10
N ARG A 101 -10.38 3.86 3.93
CA ARG A 101 -11.15 4.65 4.87
C ARG A 101 -12.58 4.11 4.99
N PRO A 102 -13.05 3.85 6.22
CA PRO A 102 -14.45 3.43 6.40
C PRO A 102 -15.40 4.55 6.00
N ASP A 103 -16.50 4.18 5.36
CA ASP A 103 -17.58 5.13 5.08
C ASP A 103 -18.27 5.49 6.38
N LYS A 104 -18.60 6.74 6.48
CA LYS A 104 -19.42 7.25 7.57
C LYS A 104 -20.75 7.70 7.03
#